data_41e50519bf3927a7a3a17268eaad9ea5
#
_entry.id   41e50519bf3927a7a3a17268eaad9ea5
#
_cell.length_a   1.000
_cell.length_b   1.000
_cell.length_c   1.000
_cell.angle_alpha   90.00
_cell.angle_beta   90.00
_cell.angle_gamma   90.00
#
_symmetry.space_group_name_H-M   'P 1'
#
loop_
_entity.id
_entity.type
_entity.pdbx_description
1 polymer ?
#
loop_
_entity_poly.entity_id
_entity_poly.type
_entity_poly.pdbx_seq_one_letter_code
_entity_poly.pdbx_strand_id
1 'polypeptide(L)'
;RSFYGSVGPNGAGKTTTLSMIAGLHAPDRGSLHINRVDATSKKRSARAKAKRSRGVLPDRLRTFDRLTGHQLLHYFGVLRGMKSSLVESRLVDLARAFDITDSLGRPVSDYSAGMLTKVMLAGAMIHSPRVLVLDEPFEAVDPASSQVILDILQTYVAHGGTVILSSHGMALVERVCSHVAVSVGGQVLAEGTLDDVRGTVSLEQRYRELSGGANDLEGLEWLHTFSD
;
A
#
# COMPACT_ATOMS: atom_id res chain seq x y z
N ARG A 1 -12.81 -5.58 6.81
CA ARG A 1 -11.81 -6.09 7.77
C ARG A 1 -10.97 -7.13 7.06
N SER A 2 -10.05 -6.71 6.22
CA SER A 2 -9.29 -7.64 5.39
C SER A 2 -7.99 -6.99 4.92
N PHE A 3 -7.02 -7.84 4.64
CA PHE A 3 -5.92 -7.53 3.76
C PHE A 3 -6.30 -7.90 2.34
N TYR A 4 -6.26 -6.94 1.43
CA TYR A 4 -6.55 -7.13 0.03
C TYR A 4 -5.31 -6.83 -0.81
N GLY A 5 -4.81 -7.82 -1.53
CA GLY A 5 -3.64 -7.71 -2.39
C GLY A 5 -4.04 -7.46 -3.84
N SER A 6 -3.46 -6.45 -4.47
CA SER A 6 -3.50 -6.26 -5.93
C SER A 6 -2.17 -6.71 -6.51
N VAL A 7 -2.17 -7.80 -7.26
CA VAL A 7 -0.94 -8.39 -7.83
C VAL A 7 -0.97 -8.36 -9.34
N GLY A 8 0.21 -8.32 -9.93
CA GLY A 8 0.39 -8.30 -11.38
C GLY A 8 1.74 -7.69 -11.77
N PRO A 9 2.13 -7.78 -13.05
CA PRO A 9 3.39 -7.23 -13.53
C PRO A 9 3.38 -5.70 -13.53
N ASN A 10 4.53 -5.10 -13.82
CA ASN A 10 4.60 -3.67 -14.09
C ASN A 10 3.73 -3.34 -15.31
N GLY A 11 2.99 -2.23 -15.22
CA GLY A 11 2.03 -1.85 -16.26
C GLY A 11 0.65 -2.55 -16.19
N ALA A 12 0.41 -3.46 -15.23
CA ALA A 12 -0.89 -4.10 -15.06
C ALA A 12 -2.02 -3.17 -14.59
N GLY A 13 -1.71 -1.90 -14.26
CA GLY A 13 -2.70 -0.93 -13.81
C GLY A 13 -2.89 -0.87 -12.29
N LYS A 14 -2.07 -1.56 -11.50
CA LYS A 14 -2.16 -1.58 -10.02
C LYS A 14 -2.12 -0.17 -9.42
N THR A 15 -1.04 0.57 -9.66
CA THR A 15 -0.86 1.96 -9.18
C THR A 15 -1.98 2.88 -9.65
N THR A 16 -2.44 2.74 -10.90
CA THR A 16 -3.58 3.53 -11.43
C THR A 16 -4.85 3.24 -10.64
N THR A 17 -5.15 1.97 -10.41
CA THR A 17 -6.33 1.54 -9.63
C THR A 17 -6.23 2.02 -8.19
N LEU A 18 -5.08 1.84 -7.54
CA LEU A 18 -4.86 2.33 -6.18
C LEU A 18 -4.98 3.86 -6.10
N SER A 19 -4.46 4.58 -7.10
CA SER A 19 -4.58 6.04 -7.20
C SER A 19 -6.04 6.51 -7.32
N MET A 20 -6.89 5.77 -8.04
CA MET A 20 -8.33 6.04 -8.08
C MET A 20 -8.96 5.78 -6.71
N ILE A 21 -8.67 4.65 -6.07
CA ILE A 21 -9.13 4.32 -4.71
C ILE A 21 -8.63 5.37 -3.72
N ALA A 22 -7.40 5.82 -3.84
CA ALA A 22 -6.82 6.91 -3.06
C ALA A 22 -7.47 8.28 -3.34
N GLY A 23 -8.18 8.44 -4.47
CA GLY A 23 -8.83 9.67 -4.93
C GLY A 23 -7.85 10.71 -5.41
N LEU A 24 -6.73 10.26 -5.93
CA LEU A 24 -5.74 11.06 -6.65
C LEU A 24 -6.15 11.25 -8.11
N HIS A 25 -6.82 10.24 -8.68
CA HIS A 25 -7.40 10.26 -10.01
C HIS A 25 -8.90 9.95 -9.96
N ALA A 26 -9.66 10.54 -10.85
CA ALA A 26 -11.07 10.16 -11.05
C ALA A 26 -11.12 9.03 -12.10
N PRO A 27 -11.97 8.00 -11.92
CA PRO A 27 -12.21 7.03 -12.97
C PRO A 27 -12.97 7.67 -14.13
N ASP A 28 -12.62 7.32 -15.37
CA ASP A 28 -13.33 7.79 -16.58
C ASP A 28 -14.75 7.22 -16.65
N ARG A 29 -14.91 5.98 -16.18
CA ARG A 29 -16.20 5.28 -16.12
C ARG A 29 -16.32 4.50 -14.82
N GLY A 30 -17.58 4.25 -14.42
CA GLY A 30 -17.88 3.49 -13.21
C GLY A 30 -17.98 4.36 -11.95
N SER A 31 -18.10 3.72 -10.81
CA SER A 31 -18.23 4.37 -9.51
C SER A 31 -17.32 3.72 -8.47
N LEU A 32 -16.92 4.50 -7.48
CA LEU A 32 -16.09 4.04 -6.37
C LEU A 32 -16.79 4.36 -5.05
N HIS A 33 -17.00 3.35 -4.23
CA HIS A 33 -17.59 3.51 -2.91
C HIS A 33 -16.58 3.16 -1.82
N ILE A 34 -16.37 4.07 -0.87
CA ILE A 34 -15.50 3.86 0.29
C ILE A 34 -16.33 4.06 1.54
N ASN A 35 -16.38 3.03 2.38
CA ASN A 35 -17.21 3.05 3.58
C ASN A 35 -18.67 3.49 3.29
N ARG A 36 -19.27 2.91 2.25
CA ARG A 36 -20.61 3.20 1.74
C ARG A 36 -20.82 4.66 1.27
N VAL A 37 -19.75 5.39 1.06
CA VAL A 37 -19.79 6.77 0.53
C VAL A 37 -19.31 6.76 -0.90
N ASP A 38 -20.09 7.31 -1.82
CA ASP A 38 -19.69 7.46 -3.21
C ASP A 38 -18.54 8.48 -3.31
N ALA A 39 -17.33 7.97 -3.56
CA ALA A 39 -16.12 8.76 -3.68
C ALA A 39 -16.02 9.48 -5.04
N THR A 40 -16.85 9.08 -6.03
CA THR A 40 -16.95 9.69 -7.37
C THR A 40 -18.06 10.73 -7.45
N SER A 41 -18.84 10.90 -6.38
CA SER A 41 -19.94 11.84 -6.30
C SER A 41 -19.56 13.26 -6.73
N LYS A 42 -20.43 13.93 -7.44
CA LYS A 42 -20.27 15.37 -7.75
C LYS A 42 -20.36 16.25 -6.49
N LYS A 43 -20.96 15.75 -5.40
CA LYS A 43 -21.06 16.47 -4.11
C LYS A 43 -19.72 16.52 -3.41
N ARG A 44 -19.18 17.74 -3.20
CA ARG A 44 -17.89 17.98 -2.52
C ARG A 44 -17.85 17.37 -1.12
N SER A 45 -18.96 17.43 -0.37
CA SER A 45 -19.07 16.86 0.99
C SER A 45 -18.90 15.33 1.01
N ALA A 46 -19.48 14.61 0.04
CA ALA A 46 -19.33 13.17 -0.08
C ALA A 46 -17.87 12.80 -0.38
N ARG A 47 -17.23 13.47 -1.35
CA ARG A 47 -15.82 13.27 -1.65
C ARG A 47 -14.91 13.56 -0.45
N ALA A 48 -15.18 14.64 0.29
CA ALA A 48 -14.43 14.98 1.49
C ALA A 48 -14.58 13.89 2.58
N LYS A 49 -15.80 13.37 2.78
CA LYS A 49 -16.06 12.27 3.72
C LYS A 49 -15.32 10.99 3.31
N ALA A 50 -15.36 10.62 2.02
CA ALA A 50 -14.61 9.48 1.49
C ALA A 50 -13.09 9.66 1.68
N LYS A 51 -12.56 10.87 1.44
CA LYS A 51 -11.13 11.19 1.66
C LYS A 51 -10.70 11.06 3.13
N ARG A 52 -11.56 11.42 4.08
CA ARG A 52 -11.25 11.30 5.52
C ARG A 52 -11.21 9.85 6.00
N SER A 53 -11.92 8.95 5.34
CA SER A 53 -11.99 7.54 5.75
C SER A 53 -10.83 6.71 5.25
N ARG A 54 -9.88 7.29 4.50
CA ARG A 54 -8.71 6.57 3.96
C ARG A 54 -7.39 7.24 4.31
N GLY A 55 -6.37 6.43 4.59
CA GLY A 55 -4.95 6.79 4.60
C GLY A 55 -4.31 6.26 3.32
N VAL A 56 -3.30 6.95 2.80
CA VAL A 56 -2.66 6.62 1.53
C VAL A 56 -1.15 6.66 1.69
N LEU A 57 -0.50 5.60 1.24
CA LEU A 57 0.94 5.53 1.01
C LEU A 57 1.15 5.34 -0.49
N PRO A 58 1.59 6.35 -1.24
CA PRO A 58 1.86 6.23 -2.66
C PRO A 58 3.21 5.53 -2.91
N ASP A 59 3.38 4.90 -4.07
CA ASP A 59 4.62 4.26 -4.50
C ASP A 59 5.83 5.21 -4.42
N ARG A 60 5.68 6.42 -4.96
CA ARG A 60 6.74 7.43 -4.89
C ARG A 60 6.53 8.33 -3.70
N LEU A 61 7.32 8.12 -2.66
CA LEU A 61 7.30 8.92 -1.45
C LEU A 61 7.94 10.28 -1.73
N ARG A 62 7.10 11.28 -2.04
CA ARG A 62 7.52 12.68 -2.10
C ARG A 62 7.20 13.33 -0.78
N THR A 63 8.21 13.89 -0.13
CA THR A 63 8.08 14.56 1.16
C THR A 63 8.60 15.99 1.07
N PHE A 64 8.37 16.73 2.13
CA PHE A 64 9.01 18.03 2.34
C PHE A 64 10.38 17.77 2.99
N ASP A 65 11.42 17.65 2.20
CA ASP A 65 12.75 17.17 2.60
C ASP A 65 13.36 17.95 3.78
N ARG A 66 12.96 19.20 3.97
CA ARG A 66 13.44 20.08 5.08
C ARG A 66 12.66 19.88 6.38
N LEU A 67 11.52 19.22 6.36
CA LEU A 67 10.77 18.95 7.59
C LEU A 67 11.44 17.82 8.37
N THR A 68 11.40 17.94 9.70
CA THR A 68 11.72 16.81 10.57
C THR A 68 10.59 15.80 10.56
N GLY A 69 10.85 14.55 10.98
CA GLY A 69 9.81 13.53 11.10
C GLY A 69 8.64 13.99 11.97
N HIS A 70 8.93 14.67 13.09
CA HIS A 70 7.92 15.27 13.96
C HIS A 70 7.06 16.30 13.21
N GLN A 71 7.70 17.26 12.53
CA GLN A 71 6.99 18.29 11.78
C GLN A 71 6.12 17.70 10.66
N LEU A 72 6.62 16.68 9.98
CA LEU A 72 5.89 15.98 8.91
C LEU A 72 4.63 15.28 9.45
N LEU A 73 4.74 14.54 10.55
CA LEU A 73 3.60 13.86 11.17
C LEU A 73 2.57 14.88 11.71
N HIS A 74 3.05 15.95 12.36
CA HIS A 74 2.19 17.04 12.83
C HIS A 74 1.43 17.68 11.66
N TYR A 75 2.14 17.99 10.57
CA TYR A 75 1.54 18.54 9.35
C TYR A 75 0.43 17.63 8.79
N PHE A 76 0.65 16.32 8.69
CA PHE A 76 -0.37 15.39 8.21
C PHE A 76 -1.63 15.40 9.10
N GLY A 77 -1.46 15.41 10.42
CA GLY A 77 -2.58 15.46 11.35
C GLY A 77 -3.41 16.74 11.20
N VAL A 78 -2.73 17.89 11.15
CA VAL A 78 -3.40 19.21 10.99
C VAL A 78 -4.12 19.31 9.65
N LEU A 79 -3.54 18.83 8.56
CA LEU A 79 -4.20 18.78 7.24
C LEU A 79 -5.50 17.95 7.25
N ARG A 80 -5.60 16.97 8.14
CA ARG A 80 -6.82 16.18 8.34
C ARG A 80 -7.84 16.84 9.25
N GLY A 81 -7.53 18.05 9.75
CA GLY A 81 -8.40 18.83 10.64
C GLY A 81 -8.39 18.34 12.10
N MET A 82 -7.34 17.66 12.53
CA MET A 82 -7.17 17.23 13.91
C MET A 82 -6.71 18.41 14.78
N LYS A 83 -7.10 18.38 16.05
CA LYS A 83 -6.56 19.32 17.05
C LYS A 83 -5.09 18.97 17.33
N SER A 84 -4.23 19.98 17.45
CA SER A 84 -2.79 19.77 17.67
C SER A 84 -2.48 18.88 18.88
N SER A 85 -3.19 19.03 19.99
CA SER A 85 -3.00 18.15 21.18
C SER A 85 -3.26 16.67 20.89
N LEU A 86 -4.27 16.36 20.06
CA LEU A 86 -4.55 14.99 19.63
C LEU A 86 -3.49 14.48 18.64
N VAL A 87 -3.00 15.36 17.77
CA VAL A 87 -1.91 15.03 16.85
C VAL A 87 -0.66 14.64 17.62
N GLU A 88 -0.25 15.45 18.60
CA GLU A 88 0.93 15.18 19.43
C GLU A 88 0.81 13.86 20.18
N SER A 89 -0.33 13.58 20.81
CA SER A 89 -0.54 12.30 21.50
C SER A 89 -0.38 11.11 20.55
N ARG A 90 -1.04 11.14 19.39
CA ARG A 90 -0.98 10.04 18.42
C ARG A 90 0.38 9.91 17.74
N LEU A 91 1.06 11.03 17.52
CA LEU A 91 2.40 11.06 16.97
C LEU A 91 3.38 10.29 17.84
N VAL A 92 3.34 10.52 19.16
CA VAL A 92 4.19 9.79 20.12
C VAL A 92 3.89 8.29 20.09
N ASP A 93 2.62 7.89 20.05
CA ASP A 93 2.23 6.48 20.02
C ASP A 93 2.68 5.81 18.72
N LEU A 94 2.46 6.47 17.58
CA LEU A 94 2.88 5.96 16.27
C LEU A 94 4.40 5.90 16.14
N ALA A 95 5.13 6.93 16.61
CA ALA A 95 6.58 6.94 16.56
C ALA A 95 7.19 5.78 17.35
N ARG A 96 6.60 5.46 18.50
CA ARG A 96 7.01 4.30 19.31
C ARG A 96 6.70 2.99 18.58
N ALA A 97 5.49 2.84 18.04
CA ALA A 97 5.06 1.63 17.35
C ALA A 97 5.91 1.34 16.11
N PHE A 98 6.27 2.37 15.33
CA PHE A 98 7.10 2.25 14.15
C PHE A 98 8.60 2.25 14.43
N ASP A 99 9.03 2.35 15.70
CA ASP A 99 10.43 2.42 16.11
C ASP A 99 11.21 3.54 15.36
N ILE A 100 10.66 4.76 15.41
CA ILE A 100 11.23 5.97 14.81
C ILE A 100 11.35 7.14 15.81
N THR A 101 11.13 6.91 17.10
CA THR A 101 11.10 7.95 18.13
C THR A 101 12.37 8.79 18.13
N ASP A 102 13.54 8.15 18.12
CA ASP A 102 14.85 8.82 18.18
C ASP A 102 15.19 9.61 16.90
N SER A 103 14.46 9.34 15.84
CA SER A 103 14.68 9.97 14.52
C SER A 103 13.76 11.16 14.26
N LEU A 104 12.75 11.38 15.09
CA LEU A 104 11.74 12.43 14.87
C LEU A 104 12.30 13.84 14.75
N GLY A 105 13.42 14.13 15.44
CA GLY A 105 14.08 15.45 15.37
C GLY A 105 14.96 15.67 14.15
N ARG A 106 15.22 14.62 13.35
CA ARG A 106 16.07 14.71 12.16
C ARG A 106 15.26 15.10 10.92
N PRO A 107 15.87 15.81 9.94
CA PRO A 107 15.26 16.03 8.64
C PRO A 107 14.89 14.71 7.95
N VAL A 108 13.75 14.70 7.27
CA VAL A 108 13.28 13.50 6.56
C VAL A 108 14.19 13.13 5.38
N SER A 109 14.92 14.10 4.83
CA SER A 109 15.99 13.87 3.84
C SER A 109 17.07 12.88 4.30
N ASP A 110 17.28 12.78 5.61
CA ASP A 110 18.31 11.93 6.21
C ASP A 110 17.81 10.54 6.58
N TYR A 111 16.55 10.23 6.23
CA TYR A 111 15.94 8.93 6.53
C TYR A 111 16.35 7.87 5.50
N SER A 112 16.56 6.64 5.97
CA SER A 112 16.62 5.49 5.08
C SER A 112 15.27 5.24 4.40
N ALA A 113 15.25 4.45 3.33
CA ALA A 113 13.99 4.08 2.67
C ALA A 113 12.97 3.46 3.65
N GLY A 114 13.43 2.55 4.52
CA GLY A 114 12.57 1.95 5.56
C GLY A 114 12.06 2.96 6.57
N MET A 115 12.89 3.89 7.04
CA MET A 115 12.47 4.96 7.94
C MET A 115 11.48 5.91 7.27
N LEU A 116 11.70 6.24 6.01
CA LEU A 116 10.79 7.08 5.23
C LEU A 116 9.43 6.41 5.08
N THR A 117 9.40 5.13 4.73
CA THR A 117 8.16 4.35 4.64
C THR A 117 7.43 4.31 5.98
N LYS A 118 8.13 4.07 7.09
CA LYS A 118 7.56 4.08 8.44
C LYS A 118 6.90 5.42 8.80
N VAL A 119 7.60 6.54 8.60
CA VAL A 119 7.04 7.87 8.93
C VAL A 119 5.87 8.24 8.02
N MET A 120 5.92 7.90 6.74
CA MET A 120 4.83 8.15 5.79
C MET A 120 3.60 7.31 6.12
N LEU A 121 3.80 6.03 6.51
CA LEU A 121 2.71 5.16 6.92
C LEU A 121 2.09 5.63 8.26
N ALA A 122 2.91 6.05 9.22
CA ALA A 122 2.44 6.69 10.45
C ALA A 122 1.56 7.92 10.14
N GLY A 123 1.99 8.77 9.21
CA GLY A 123 1.21 9.91 8.73
C GLY A 123 -0.10 9.52 8.04
N ALA A 124 -0.10 8.43 7.28
CA ALA A 124 -1.30 7.88 6.67
C ALA A 124 -2.31 7.36 7.72
N MET A 125 -1.83 6.90 8.88
CA MET A 125 -2.62 6.31 9.97
C MET A 125 -3.07 7.33 11.04
N ILE A 126 -2.42 8.49 11.16
CA ILE A 126 -2.56 9.42 12.30
C ILE A 126 -4.00 9.87 12.56
N HIS A 127 -4.82 9.95 11.52
CA HIS A 127 -6.24 10.36 11.61
C HIS A 127 -7.20 9.16 11.78
N SER A 128 -6.68 7.96 12.06
CA SER A 128 -7.44 6.71 12.24
C SER A 128 -8.40 6.43 11.06
N PRO A 129 -7.89 6.31 9.84
CA PRO A 129 -8.73 5.97 8.68
C PRO A 129 -9.35 4.58 8.85
N ARG A 130 -10.38 4.26 8.08
CA ARG A 130 -10.94 2.90 8.01
C ARG A 130 -10.29 2.03 6.96
N VAL A 131 -9.68 2.66 5.96
CA VAL A 131 -9.03 1.99 4.83
C VAL A 131 -7.65 2.58 4.64
N LEU A 132 -6.64 1.73 4.56
CA LEU A 132 -5.30 2.08 4.11
C LEU A 132 -5.12 1.62 2.66
N VAL A 133 -4.63 2.51 1.81
CA VAL A 133 -4.30 2.25 0.41
C VAL A 133 -2.80 2.42 0.27
N LEU A 134 -2.09 1.32 0.04
CA LEU A 134 -0.64 1.24 0.10
C LEU A 134 -0.11 0.73 -1.24
N ASP A 135 0.67 1.55 -1.92
CA ASP A 135 1.27 1.18 -3.20
C ASP A 135 2.73 0.75 -2.96
N GLU A 136 3.02 -0.53 -3.18
CA GLU A 136 4.32 -1.18 -2.97
C GLU A 136 4.97 -0.87 -1.59
N PRO A 137 4.26 -1.05 -0.46
CA PRO A 137 4.71 -0.56 0.86
C PRO A 137 5.95 -1.25 1.40
N PHE A 138 6.43 -2.31 0.78
CA PHE A 138 7.59 -3.09 1.21
C PHE A 138 8.75 -3.01 0.22
N GLU A 139 8.60 -2.25 -0.88
CA GLU A 139 9.66 -2.05 -1.85
C GLU A 139 10.81 -1.25 -1.22
N ALA A 140 12.04 -1.69 -1.45
CA ALA A 140 13.27 -1.08 -0.91
C ALA A 140 13.31 -0.94 0.63
N VAL A 141 12.49 -1.68 1.36
CA VAL A 141 12.46 -1.72 2.82
C VAL A 141 13.23 -2.95 3.32
N ASP A 142 14.12 -2.74 4.29
CA ASP A 142 14.87 -3.84 4.89
C ASP A 142 13.94 -4.82 5.65
N PRO A 143 14.39 -6.08 5.87
CA PRO A 143 13.54 -7.11 6.49
C PRO A 143 13.04 -6.75 7.89
N ALA A 144 13.86 -6.07 8.72
CA ALA A 144 13.48 -5.70 10.08
C ALA A 144 12.39 -4.61 10.06
N SER A 145 12.56 -3.58 9.24
CA SER A 145 11.55 -2.53 9.03
C SER A 145 10.27 -3.09 8.42
N SER A 146 10.38 -4.03 7.48
CA SER A 146 9.23 -4.70 6.86
C SER A 146 8.42 -5.48 7.89
N GLN A 147 9.08 -6.16 8.85
CA GLN A 147 8.38 -6.90 9.90
C GLN A 147 7.61 -5.95 10.83
N VAL A 148 8.22 -4.83 11.26
CA VAL A 148 7.55 -3.81 12.09
C VAL A 148 6.29 -3.27 11.36
N ILE A 149 6.42 -2.93 10.08
CA ILE A 149 5.30 -2.44 9.27
C ILE A 149 4.19 -3.50 9.23
N LEU A 150 4.56 -4.76 8.98
CA LEU A 150 3.59 -5.86 8.87
C LEU A 150 2.82 -6.08 10.17
N ASP A 151 3.51 -6.10 11.32
CA ASP A 151 2.90 -6.29 12.64
C ASP A 151 1.88 -5.18 12.95
N ILE A 152 2.22 -3.93 12.62
CA ILE A 152 1.32 -2.78 12.77
C ILE A 152 0.09 -2.92 11.86
N LEU A 153 0.29 -3.29 10.59
CA LEU A 153 -0.83 -3.47 9.66
C LEU A 153 -1.73 -4.64 10.06
N GLN A 154 -1.17 -5.74 10.57
CA GLN A 154 -1.95 -6.86 11.10
C GLN A 154 -2.78 -6.43 12.31
N THR A 155 -2.17 -5.70 13.25
CA THR A 155 -2.86 -5.13 14.41
C THR A 155 -3.99 -4.19 13.97
N TYR A 156 -3.74 -3.34 12.97
CA TYR A 156 -4.76 -2.43 12.42
C TYR A 156 -5.95 -3.20 11.81
N VAL A 157 -5.72 -4.28 11.09
CA VAL A 157 -6.78 -5.12 10.51
C VAL A 157 -7.53 -5.87 11.62
N ALA A 158 -6.85 -6.40 12.63
CA ALA A 158 -7.48 -7.06 13.78
C ALA A 158 -8.45 -6.13 14.54
N HIS A 159 -8.14 -4.82 14.60
CA HIS A 159 -9.01 -3.79 15.15
C HIS A 159 -10.09 -3.26 14.19
N GLY A 160 -10.27 -3.92 13.06
CA GLY A 160 -11.40 -3.64 12.14
C GLY A 160 -11.07 -2.71 10.98
N GLY A 161 -9.81 -2.37 10.77
CA GLY A 161 -9.33 -1.68 9.58
C GLY A 161 -9.33 -2.57 8.33
N THR A 162 -9.17 -1.96 7.18
CA THR A 162 -8.97 -2.65 5.90
C THR A 162 -7.71 -2.11 5.24
N VAL A 163 -6.85 -3.00 4.77
CA VAL A 163 -5.65 -2.66 4.02
C VAL A 163 -5.85 -3.12 2.58
N ILE A 164 -5.61 -2.23 1.63
CA ILE A 164 -5.51 -2.53 0.20
C ILE A 164 -4.07 -2.22 -0.17
N LEU A 165 -3.32 -3.20 -0.65
CA LEU A 165 -1.94 -3.00 -1.08
C LEU A 165 -1.70 -3.54 -2.48
N SER A 166 -0.80 -2.89 -3.22
CA SER A 166 -0.19 -3.48 -4.40
C SER A 166 1.11 -4.17 -4.01
N SER A 167 1.44 -5.21 -4.71
CA SER A 167 2.76 -5.83 -4.65
C SER A 167 3.05 -6.62 -5.93
N HIS A 168 4.31 -6.65 -6.33
CA HIS A 168 4.84 -7.60 -7.29
C HIS A 168 5.38 -8.87 -6.61
N GLY A 169 5.57 -8.83 -5.28
CA GLY A 169 6.02 -9.97 -4.46
C GLY A 169 4.88 -10.91 -4.09
N MET A 170 4.60 -11.90 -4.92
CA MET A 170 3.46 -12.83 -4.74
C MET A 170 3.53 -13.63 -3.44
N ALA A 171 4.74 -14.05 -3.02
CA ALA A 171 4.95 -14.77 -1.77
C ALA A 171 4.56 -13.93 -0.53
N LEU A 172 4.81 -12.60 -0.56
CA LEU A 172 4.38 -11.71 0.51
C LEU A 172 2.84 -11.62 0.55
N VAL A 173 2.22 -11.40 -0.60
CA VAL A 173 0.75 -11.31 -0.70
C VAL A 173 0.10 -12.60 -0.24
N GLU A 174 0.62 -13.76 -0.65
CA GLU A 174 0.15 -15.07 -0.21
C GLU A 174 0.24 -15.27 1.31
N ARG A 175 1.26 -14.70 1.94
CA ARG A 175 1.46 -14.78 3.39
C ARG A 175 0.52 -13.88 4.19
N VAL A 176 0.16 -12.69 3.68
CA VAL A 176 -0.50 -11.66 4.50
C VAL A 176 -1.92 -11.32 4.06
N CYS A 177 -2.28 -11.55 2.80
CA CYS A 177 -3.58 -11.15 2.27
C CYS A 177 -4.63 -12.23 2.46
N SER A 178 -5.84 -11.82 2.83
CA SER A 178 -7.03 -12.68 2.88
C SER A 178 -7.78 -12.72 1.55
N HIS A 179 -7.60 -11.67 0.74
CA HIS A 179 -8.23 -11.52 -0.58
C HIS A 179 -7.20 -11.00 -1.56
N VAL A 180 -7.39 -11.31 -2.83
CA VAL A 180 -6.47 -10.91 -3.89
C VAL A 180 -7.22 -10.61 -5.19
N ALA A 181 -6.70 -9.63 -5.94
CA ALA A 181 -7.02 -9.43 -7.35
C ALA A 181 -5.75 -9.60 -8.17
N VAL A 182 -5.82 -10.45 -9.19
CA VAL A 182 -4.76 -10.68 -10.17
C VAL A 182 -5.06 -9.86 -11.41
N SER A 183 -4.16 -8.94 -11.75
CA SER A 183 -4.34 -8.01 -12.89
C SER A 183 -3.24 -8.17 -13.92
N VAL A 184 -3.61 -8.18 -15.20
CA VAL A 184 -2.68 -8.21 -16.35
C VAL A 184 -3.24 -7.30 -17.44
N GLY A 185 -2.40 -6.45 -18.03
CA GLY A 185 -2.81 -5.60 -19.13
C GLY A 185 -3.99 -4.67 -18.86
N GLY A 186 -4.15 -4.22 -17.62
CA GLY A 186 -5.26 -3.36 -17.19
C GLY A 186 -6.58 -4.09 -16.91
N GLN A 187 -6.60 -5.42 -16.97
CA GLN A 187 -7.77 -6.24 -16.68
C GLN A 187 -7.57 -7.07 -15.42
N VAL A 188 -8.62 -7.23 -14.62
CA VAL A 188 -8.65 -8.17 -13.50
C VAL A 188 -9.02 -9.53 -14.05
N LEU A 189 -8.08 -10.49 -13.98
CA LEU A 189 -8.27 -11.85 -14.50
C LEU A 189 -8.88 -12.79 -13.45
N ALA A 190 -8.62 -12.55 -12.16
CA ALA A 190 -9.20 -13.29 -11.06
C ALA A 190 -9.27 -12.39 -9.82
N GLU A 191 -10.33 -12.52 -9.04
CA GLU A 191 -10.48 -11.88 -7.74
C GLU A 191 -11.28 -12.75 -6.78
N GLY A 192 -11.00 -12.64 -5.49
CA GLY A 192 -11.72 -13.40 -4.46
C GLY A 192 -10.90 -13.57 -3.19
N THR A 193 -11.25 -14.55 -2.37
CA THR A 193 -10.38 -14.96 -1.27
C THR A 193 -9.08 -15.52 -1.85
N LEU A 194 -8.00 -15.41 -1.07
CA LEU A 194 -6.72 -15.95 -1.52
C LEU A 194 -6.82 -17.43 -1.91
N ASP A 195 -7.55 -18.22 -1.10
CA ASP A 195 -7.72 -19.65 -1.35
C ASP A 195 -8.56 -19.95 -2.61
N ASP A 196 -9.62 -19.18 -2.88
CA ASP A 196 -10.41 -19.31 -4.10
C ASP A 196 -9.59 -19.01 -5.37
N VAL A 197 -8.76 -17.96 -5.31
CA VAL A 197 -7.98 -17.52 -6.47
C VAL A 197 -6.81 -18.46 -6.76
N ARG A 198 -6.04 -18.84 -5.74
CA ARG A 198 -4.88 -19.72 -5.93
C ARG A 198 -5.27 -21.18 -6.15
N GLY A 199 -6.37 -21.65 -5.56
CA GLY A 199 -6.74 -23.05 -5.56
C GLY A 199 -5.72 -23.90 -4.81
N THR A 200 -5.24 -24.97 -5.46
CA THR A 200 -4.27 -25.93 -4.89
C THR A 200 -2.82 -25.61 -5.18
N VAL A 201 -2.55 -24.53 -5.90
CA VAL A 201 -1.19 -24.12 -6.32
C VAL A 201 -0.75 -22.83 -5.59
N SER A 202 0.49 -22.41 -5.77
CA SER A 202 0.93 -21.10 -5.27
C SER A 202 0.29 -19.96 -6.07
N LEU A 203 0.17 -18.79 -5.45
CA LEU A 203 -0.31 -17.58 -6.14
C LEU A 203 0.56 -17.23 -7.36
N GLU A 204 1.86 -17.47 -7.28
CA GLU A 204 2.80 -17.27 -8.39
C GLU A 204 2.52 -18.20 -9.55
N GLN A 205 2.28 -19.49 -9.28
CA GLN A 205 1.93 -20.45 -10.33
C GLN A 205 0.57 -20.09 -10.94
N ARG A 206 -0.41 -19.74 -10.12
CA ARG A 206 -1.73 -19.31 -10.60
C ARG A 206 -1.65 -18.07 -11.48
N TYR A 207 -0.80 -17.13 -11.10
CA TYR A 207 -0.54 -15.94 -11.91
C TYR A 207 0.03 -16.31 -13.29
N ARG A 208 1.03 -17.20 -13.35
CA ARG A 208 1.60 -17.70 -14.64
C ARG A 208 0.54 -18.33 -15.52
N GLU A 209 -0.30 -19.19 -14.97
CA GLU A 209 -1.41 -19.80 -15.70
C GLU A 209 -2.38 -18.76 -16.29
N LEU A 210 -2.77 -17.77 -15.49
CA LEU A 210 -3.70 -16.71 -15.90
C LEU A 210 -3.07 -15.74 -16.92
N SER A 211 -1.77 -15.47 -16.82
CA SER A 211 -1.07 -14.55 -17.72
C SER A 211 -0.67 -15.14 -19.06
N GLY A 212 -0.92 -16.44 -19.28
CA GLY A 212 -0.56 -17.12 -20.52
C GLY A 212 0.94 -17.32 -20.70
N GLY A 213 1.73 -17.20 -19.63
CA GLY A 213 3.19 -17.26 -19.69
C GLY A 213 3.75 -18.68 -19.67
N ALA A 214 4.01 -19.23 -20.85
CA ALA A 214 5.19 -20.07 -21.01
C ALA A 214 6.41 -19.11 -21.14
N ASN A 215 7.42 -19.25 -20.31
CA ASN A 215 8.73 -18.70 -20.66
C ASN A 215 9.18 -19.44 -21.90
N ASP A 216 9.12 -18.77 -23.04
CA ASP A 216 9.69 -19.28 -24.27
C ASP A 216 11.22 -19.18 -24.12
N LEU A 217 11.82 -20.28 -23.67
CA LEU A 217 13.27 -20.44 -23.58
C LEU A 217 13.88 -20.90 -24.91
N GLU A 218 13.05 -21.01 -25.96
CA GLU A 218 13.52 -21.28 -27.31
C GLU A 218 14.49 -20.15 -27.74
N GLY A 219 15.66 -20.53 -28.19
CA GLY A 219 16.72 -19.60 -28.61
C GLY A 219 17.79 -19.30 -27.56
N LEU A 220 17.72 -19.87 -26.34
CA LEU A 220 18.79 -19.76 -25.33
C LEU A 220 19.75 -20.96 -25.33
N GLU A 221 19.76 -21.77 -26.37
CA GLU A 221 20.63 -22.96 -26.52
C GLU A 221 22.11 -22.60 -26.45
N TRP A 222 22.48 -21.36 -26.78
CA TRP A 222 23.84 -20.84 -26.68
C TRP A 222 24.36 -20.67 -25.25
N LEU A 223 23.47 -20.64 -24.23
CA LEU A 223 23.86 -20.54 -22.80
C LEU A 223 24.66 -21.76 -22.30
N HIS A 224 24.69 -22.84 -23.06
CA HIS A 224 25.48 -24.03 -22.73
C HIS A 224 26.94 -23.95 -23.20
N THR A 225 27.28 -22.94 -24.00
CA THR A 225 28.67 -22.70 -24.46
C THR A 225 29.27 -21.56 -23.65
N PHE A 226 29.92 -21.90 -22.53
CA PHE A 226 30.78 -20.95 -21.84
C PHE A 226 32.06 -20.80 -22.66
N SER A 227 32.40 -19.56 -23.05
CA SER A 227 33.68 -19.24 -23.67
C SER A 227 34.78 -19.41 -22.63
N ASP A 228 35.74 -20.33 -22.88
CA ASP A 228 36.98 -20.47 -22.12
C ASP A 228 37.87 -19.23 -22.26
#